data_b689269f8ad7e3fe548a8a53deea61d4
#
_entry.id   b689269f8ad7e3fe548a8a53deea61d4
#
_cell.length_a   1.000
_cell.length_b   1.000
_cell.length_c   1.000
_cell.angle_alpha   90.00
_cell.angle_beta   90.00
_cell.angle_gamma   90.00
#
_symmetry.space_group_name_H-M   'P 1'
#
loop_
_entity.id
_entity.type
_entity.pdbx_description
1 polymer ?
#
loop_
_entity_poly.entity_id
_entity_poly.type
_entity_poly.pdbx_seq_one_letter_code
_entity_poly.pdbx_strand_id
1 'polypeptide(L)'
;MSIFGSLFGKKPEPPPPDPNAIKDSVQAVSDFCRAVIAHVGEAVLAQESMERQVLSVYAFGGVHVLCQQRDFSVSQGHAIALAVFRQFFGYSVEDSAAKAHAVITAASDRTSHLNGIIHRGIDGFLAWQERPDTFDAADFRDVISRVQKKSRESA
;
A
#
# COMPACT_ATOMS: atom_id res chain seq x y z
N MET A 1 -23.03 8.49 -19.76
CA MET A 1 -23.33 7.29 -20.01
C MET A 1 -24.49 7.01 -20.61
N SER A 2 -24.46 6.31 -21.32
CA SER A 2 -25.59 6.08 -21.99
C SER A 2 -26.32 4.91 -21.43
N ILE A 3 -27.57 5.07 -21.28
CA ILE A 3 -28.49 4.00 -21.09
C ILE A 3 -28.25 2.94 -22.16
N PHE A 4 -27.86 3.36 -23.33
CA PHE A 4 -27.51 2.43 -24.40
C PHE A 4 -26.30 1.56 -24.07
N GLY A 5 -25.30 2.09 -23.42
CA GLY A 5 -24.19 1.29 -22.97
C GLY A 5 -24.60 0.17 -22.03
N SER A 6 -25.60 0.44 -21.22
CA SER A 6 -26.19 -0.56 -20.34
C SER A 6 -27.07 -1.54 -21.08
N LEU A 7 -27.86 -1.03 -22.00
CA LEU A 7 -28.84 -1.85 -22.75
C LEU A 7 -28.17 -2.75 -23.79
N PHE A 8 -27.17 -2.24 -24.44
CA PHE A 8 -26.46 -2.98 -25.46
C PHE A 8 -25.17 -3.57 -24.93
N GLY A 9 -25.13 -3.53 -23.66
CA GLY A 9 -24.43 -4.37 -22.91
C GLY A 9 -23.08 -3.98 -22.53
N LYS A 10 -22.29 -3.50 -23.19
CA LYS A 10 -20.90 -3.48 -22.76
C LYS A 10 -20.43 -2.08 -22.54
N LYS A 11 -20.04 -1.78 -21.31
CA LYS A 11 -19.07 -0.74 -21.10
C LYS A 11 -17.88 -1.06 -21.99
N PRO A 12 -17.32 -0.07 -22.69
CA PRO A 12 -16.07 -0.31 -23.38
C PRO A 12 -15.08 -0.90 -22.37
N GLU A 13 -14.38 -1.91 -22.79
CA GLU A 13 -13.32 -2.47 -21.94
C GLU A 13 -12.35 -1.35 -21.57
N PRO A 14 -11.93 -1.27 -20.31
CA PRO A 14 -10.91 -0.31 -19.97
C PRO A 14 -9.69 -0.55 -20.86
N PRO A 15 -9.00 0.50 -21.28
CA PRO A 15 -7.78 0.32 -22.06
C PRO A 15 -6.83 -0.61 -21.30
N PRO A 16 -6.03 -1.42 -22.01
CA PRO A 16 -5.03 -2.23 -21.33
C PRO A 16 -4.18 -1.37 -20.41
N PRO A 17 -3.76 -1.91 -19.25
CA PRO A 17 -2.96 -1.14 -18.31
C PRO A 17 -1.73 -0.58 -19.02
N ASP A 18 -1.50 0.72 -18.86
CA ASP A 18 -0.26 1.33 -19.32
C ASP A 18 0.88 0.80 -18.43
N PRO A 19 1.84 0.02 -18.99
CA PRO A 19 2.95 -0.49 -18.19
C PRO A 19 3.74 0.62 -17.50
N ASN A 20 3.82 1.80 -18.09
CA ASN A 20 4.51 2.93 -17.49
C ASN A 20 3.76 3.46 -16.27
N ALA A 21 2.43 3.51 -16.32
CA ALA A 21 1.64 3.95 -15.17
C ALA A 21 1.79 3.01 -13.98
N ILE A 22 1.83 1.69 -14.21
CA ILE A 22 2.10 0.70 -13.17
C ILE A 22 3.50 0.89 -12.60
N LYS A 23 4.49 1.00 -13.46
CA LYS A 23 5.90 1.20 -13.06
C LYS A 23 6.07 2.47 -12.25
N ASP A 24 5.48 3.58 -12.69
CA ASP A 24 5.55 4.85 -11.99
C ASP A 24 4.88 4.76 -10.63
N SER A 25 3.81 3.99 -10.52
CA SER A 25 3.12 3.78 -9.24
C SER A 25 3.97 2.96 -8.27
N VAL A 26 4.62 1.90 -8.76
CA VAL A 26 5.57 1.12 -7.95
C VAL A 26 6.70 2.02 -7.46
N GLN A 27 7.22 2.88 -8.31
CA GLN A 27 8.27 3.82 -7.95
C GLN A 27 7.79 4.82 -6.89
N ALA A 28 6.59 5.37 -7.05
CA ALA A 28 6.03 6.32 -6.10
C ALA A 28 5.86 5.70 -4.70
N VAL A 29 5.33 4.49 -4.62
CA VAL A 29 5.17 3.80 -3.34
C VAL A 29 6.53 3.46 -2.73
N SER A 30 7.48 3.03 -3.56
CA SER A 30 8.86 2.76 -3.11
C SER A 30 9.53 4.02 -2.57
N ASP A 31 9.34 5.15 -3.23
CA ASP A 31 9.89 6.44 -2.78
C ASP A 31 9.26 6.87 -1.46
N PHE A 32 7.96 6.64 -1.29
CA PHE A 32 7.28 6.88 -0.02
C PHE A 32 7.89 6.03 1.10
N CYS A 33 8.11 4.74 0.83
CA CYS A 33 8.74 3.86 1.81
C CYS A 33 10.16 4.33 2.16
N ARG A 34 10.92 4.78 1.18
CA ARG A 34 12.25 5.35 1.42
C ARG A 34 12.19 6.61 2.28
N ALA A 35 11.18 7.45 2.06
CA ALA A 35 10.97 8.63 2.88
C ALA A 35 10.67 8.26 4.34
N VAL A 36 9.85 7.24 4.56
CA VAL A 36 9.58 6.73 5.91
C VAL A 36 10.88 6.23 6.55
N ILE A 37 11.62 5.39 5.83
CA ILE A 37 12.85 4.77 6.32
C ILE A 37 13.91 5.83 6.64
N ALA A 38 14.00 6.89 5.86
CA ALA A 38 14.93 7.98 6.11
C ALA A 38 14.71 8.61 7.48
N HIS A 39 13.49 8.57 8.00
CA HIS A 39 13.16 9.15 9.31
C HIS A 39 13.21 8.13 10.45
N VAL A 40 12.94 6.85 10.18
CA VAL A 40 12.86 5.83 11.24
C VAL A 40 14.07 4.89 11.28
N GLY A 41 14.88 4.88 10.25
CA GLY A 41 16.09 4.08 10.16
C GLY A 41 15.93 2.79 9.39
N GLU A 42 17.02 2.32 8.79
CA GLU A 42 17.02 1.13 7.93
C GLU A 42 16.80 -0.18 8.68
N ALA A 43 16.95 -0.19 9.99
CA ALA A 43 16.67 -1.36 10.82
C ALA A 43 15.23 -1.86 10.64
N VAL A 44 14.31 -0.98 10.24
CA VAL A 44 12.94 -1.30 9.87
C VAL A 44 12.87 -2.40 8.79
N LEU A 45 13.86 -2.45 7.89
CA LEU A 45 13.88 -3.42 6.81
C LEU A 45 14.52 -4.76 7.19
N ALA A 46 14.96 -4.93 8.45
CA ALA A 46 15.55 -6.18 8.88
C ALA A 46 14.58 -7.35 8.64
N GLN A 47 15.12 -8.45 8.15
CA GLN A 47 14.30 -9.64 7.87
C GLN A 47 13.52 -10.08 9.10
N GLU A 48 12.26 -10.43 8.89
CA GLU A 48 11.34 -10.91 9.93
C GLU A 48 11.04 -9.90 11.03
N SER A 49 11.42 -8.62 10.84
CA SER A 49 11.06 -7.60 11.82
C SER A 49 9.55 -7.29 11.74
N MET A 50 8.99 -6.98 12.88
CA MET A 50 7.60 -6.52 12.96
C MET A 50 7.43 -5.21 12.17
N GLU A 51 8.41 -4.33 12.26
CA GLU A 51 8.40 -3.03 11.58
C GLU A 51 8.35 -3.18 10.07
N ARG A 52 9.07 -4.16 9.51
CA ARG A 52 9.05 -4.44 8.08
C ARG A 52 7.67 -4.90 7.64
N GLN A 53 7.04 -5.77 8.41
CA GLN A 53 5.69 -6.24 8.12
C GLN A 53 4.68 -5.10 8.19
N VAL A 54 4.76 -4.26 9.22
CA VAL A 54 3.87 -3.11 9.36
C VAL A 54 4.08 -2.13 8.23
N LEU A 55 5.33 -1.84 7.87
CA LEU A 55 5.61 -0.93 6.75
C LEU A 55 5.03 -1.45 5.44
N SER A 56 5.09 -2.76 5.20
CA SER A 56 4.52 -3.33 3.97
C SER A 56 3.00 -3.12 3.90
N VAL A 57 2.29 -3.28 5.01
CA VAL A 57 0.85 -3.03 5.08
C VAL A 57 0.54 -1.53 4.95
N TYR A 58 1.32 -0.71 5.63
CA TYR A 58 1.22 0.75 5.57
C TYR A 58 1.44 1.25 4.13
N ALA A 59 2.43 0.69 3.44
CA ALA A 59 2.72 1.01 2.04
C ALA A 59 1.54 0.70 1.12
N PHE A 60 0.77 -0.33 1.42
CA PHE A 60 -0.43 -0.64 0.64
C PHE A 60 -1.45 0.50 0.68
N GLY A 61 -1.47 1.30 1.74
CA GLY A 61 -2.25 2.53 1.76
C GLY A 61 -1.90 3.45 0.60
N GLY A 62 -0.62 3.56 0.27
CA GLY A 62 -0.16 4.32 -0.90
C GLY A 62 -0.64 3.71 -2.21
N VAL A 63 -0.61 2.38 -2.33
CA VAL A 63 -1.14 1.68 -3.50
C VAL A 63 -2.63 2.02 -3.67
N HIS A 64 -3.38 1.96 -2.58
CA HIS A 64 -4.81 2.27 -2.60
C HIS A 64 -5.07 3.71 -3.08
N VAL A 65 -4.32 4.68 -2.58
CA VAL A 65 -4.43 6.08 -3.02
C VAL A 65 -4.18 6.21 -4.52
N LEU A 66 -3.12 5.60 -5.02
CA LEU A 66 -2.79 5.68 -6.45
C LEU A 66 -3.85 5.01 -7.31
N CYS A 67 -4.43 3.90 -6.85
CA CYS A 67 -5.53 3.26 -7.56
C CYS A 67 -6.73 4.18 -7.69
N GLN A 68 -7.05 4.92 -6.64
CA GLN A 68 -8.14 5.89 -6.69
C GLN A 68 -7.81 7.09 -7.55
N GLN A 69 -6.61 7.64 -7.42
CA GLN A 69 -6.18 8.82 -8.17
C GLN A 69 -6.08 8.56 -9.67
N ARG A 70 -5.72 7.37 -10.06
CA ARG A 70 -5.47 6.98 -11.45
C ARG A 70 -6.53 6.06 -12.04
N ASP A 71 -7.58 5.80 -11.28
CA ASP A 71 -8.69 4.94 -11.70
C ASP A 71 -8.22 3.54 -12.15
N PHE A 72 -7.34 2.95 -11.38
CA PHE A 72 -6.85 1.60 -11.63
C PHE A 72 -7.87 0.55 -11.20
N SER A 73 -7.90 -0.55 -11.92
CA SER A 73 -8.69 -1.72 -11.54
C SER A 73 -8.08 -2.44 -10.34
N VAL A 74 -8.84 -3.35 -9.74
CA VAL A 74 -8.34 -4.21 -8.66
C VAL A 74 -7.13 -5.02 -9.14
N SER A 75 -7.16 -5.52 -10.36
CA SER A 75 -6.04 -6.28 -10.93
C SER A 75 -4.77 -5.43 -11.06
N GLN A 76 -4.93 -4.17 -11.46
CA GLN A 76 -3.79 -3.24 -11.55
C GLN A 76 -3.22 -2.92 -10.17
N GLY A 77 -4.10 -2.69 -9.19
CA GLY A 77 -3.68 -2.49 -7.79
C GLY A 77 -2.95 -3.70 -7.23
N HIS A 78 -3.44 -4.90 -7.55
CA HIS A 78 -2.78 -6.15 -7.17
C HIS A 78 -1.37 -6.25 -7.77
N ALA A 79 -1.24 -5.90 -9.06
CA ALA A 79 0.06 -5.93 -9.74
C ALA A 79 1.04 -4.95 -9.09
N ILE A 80 0.59 -3.75 -8.72
CA ILE A 80 1.43 -2.76 -8.05
C ILE A 80 1.87 -3.30 -6.68
N ALA A 81 0.95 -3.85 -5.90
CA ALA A 81 1.25 -4.39 -4.58
C ALA A 81 2.27 -5.52 -4.66
N LEU A 82 2.08 -6.47 -5.59
CA LEU A 82 3.04 -7.56 -5.81
C LEU A 82 4.43 -7.03 -6.14
N ALA A 83 4.51 -6.06 -7.04
CA ALA A 83 5.79 -5.49 -7.45
C ALA A 83 6.49 -4.79 -6.28
N VAL A 84 5.76 -4.03 -5.47
CA VAL A 84 6.33 -3.36 -4.30
C VAL A 84 6.83 -4.40 -3.29
N PHE A 85 6.04 -5.42 -3.00
CA PHE A 85 6.43 -6.46 -2.04
C PHE A 85 7.66 -7.24 -2.50
N ARG A 86 7.76 -7.51 -3.79
CA ARG A 86 8.90 -8.23 -4.34
C ARG A 86 10.14 -7.36 -4.51
N GLN A 87 9.97 -6.21 -5.13
CA GLN A 87 11.10 -5.38 -5.56
C GLN A 87 11.65 -4.51 -4.43
N PHE A 88 10.78 -3.91 -3.65
CA PHE A 88 11.22 -3.04 -2.56
C PHE A 88 11.49 -3.84 -1.28
N PHE A 89 10.54 -4.68 -0.88
CA PHE A 89 10.66 -5.43 0.38
C PHE A 89 11.44 -6.73 0.24
N GLY A 90 11.63 -7.23 -0.96
CA GLY A 90 12.39 -8.44 -1.21
C GLY A 90 11.71 -9.73 -0.77
N TYR A 91 10.38 -9.72 -0.63
CA TYR A 91 9.65 -10.94 -0.32
C TYR A 91 9.69 -11.93 -1.48
N SER A 92 9.59 -13.22 -1.17
CA SER A 92 9.48 -14.25 -2.18
C SER A 92 8.21 -14.09 -3.01
N VAL A 93 8.11 -14.81 -4.13
CA VAL A 93 6.90 -14.85 -4.96
C VAL A 93 5.69 -15.25 -4.13
N GLU A 94 5.83 -16.32 -3.33
CA GLU A 94 4.75 -16.86 -2.52
C GLU A 94 4.33 -15.91 -1.40
N ASP A 95 5.30 -15.35 -0.70
CA ASP A 95 5.02 -14.40 0.39
C ASP A 95 4.39 -13.12 -0.15
N SER A 96 4.86 -12.63 -1.28
CA SER A 96 4.29 -11.45 -1.93
C SER A 96 2.84 -11.67 -2.34
N ALA A 97 2.53 -12.83 -2.90
CA ALA A 97 1.17 -13.20 -3.28
C ALA A 97 0.26 -13.30 -2.06
N ALA A 98 0.73 -13.94 -0.99
CA ALA A 98 -0.02 -14.07 0.25
C ALA A 98 -0.28 -12.69 0.89
N LYS A 99 0.71 -11.83 0.93
CA LYS A 99 0.57 -10.47 1.46
C LYS A 99 -0.37 -9.62 0.63
N ALA A 100 -0.26 -9.68 -0.69
CA ALA A 100 -1.15 -8.94 -1.57
C ALA A 100 -2.61 -9.36 -1.34
N HIS A 101 -2.86 -10.66 -1.25
CA HIS A 101 -4.20 -11.17 -0.95
C HIS A 101 -4.69 -10.67 0.41
N ALA A 102 -3.85 -10.74 1.42
CA ALA A 102 -4.21 -10.34 2.79
C ALA A 102 -4.57 -8.85 2.88
N VAL A 103 -3.77 -7.96 2.27
CA VAL A 103 -4.02 -6.52 2.34
C VAL A 103 -5.23 -6.11 1.49
N ILE A 104 -5.44 -6.73 0.34
CA ILE A 104 -6.60 -6.45 -0.50
C ILE A 104 -7.89 -6.86 0.24
N THR A 105 -7.88 -8.03 0.85
CA THR A 105 -9.02 -8.51 1.66
C THR A 105 -9.25 -7.57 2.85
N ALA A 106 -8.19 -7.22 3.56
CA ALA A 106 -8.28 -6.36 4.74
C ALA A 106 -8.75 -4.94 4.40
N ALA A 107 -8.46 -4.43 3.21
CA ALA A 107 -8.88 -3.10 2.79
C ALA A 107 -10.40 -2.94 2.80
N SER A 108 -11.14 -4.03 2.60
CA SER A 108 -12.60 -4.05 2.61
C SER A 108 -13.18 -4.55 3.93
N ASP A 109 -12.35 -4.91 4.90
CA ASP A 109 -12.78 -5.52 6.16
C ASP A 109 -12.41 -4.63 7.34
N ARG A 110 -13.39 -3.84 7.81
CA ARG A 110 -13.20 -2.92 8.92
C ARG A 110 -12.87 -3.60 10.24
N THR A 111 -13.11 -4.90 10.35
CA THR A 111 -12.81 -5.66 11.58
C THR A 111 -11.36 -6.15 11.61
N SER A 112 -10.69 -6.12 10.48
CA SER A 112 -9.28 -6.52 10.39
C SER A 112 -8.38 -5.46 11.02
N HIS A 113 -7.44 -5.89 11.85
CA HIS A 113 -6.42 -4.98 12.38
C HIS A 113 -5.52 -4.39 11.29
N LEU A 114 -5.36 -5.11 10.17
CA LEU A 114 -4.62 -4.60 9.02
C LEU A 114 -5.34 -3.42 8.36
N ASN A 115 -6.66 -3.41 8.40
CA ASN A 115 -7.46 -2.30 7.85
C ASN A 115 -7.05 -0.96 8.47
N GLY A 116 -6.89 -0.92 9.78
CA GLY A 116 -6.45 0.29 10.47
C GLY A 116 -5.07 0.77 10.02
N ILE A 117 -4.14 -0.15 9.82
CA ILE A 117 -2.79 0.18 9.34
C ILE A 117 -2.86 0.71 7.90
N ILE A 118 -3.67 0.10 7.05
CA ILE A 118 -3.86 0.55 5.67
C ILE A 118 -4.39 1.98 5.65
N HIS A 119 -5.40 2.28 6.46
CA HIS A 119 -5.97 3.63 6.54
C HIS A 119 -4.94 4.67 7.00
N ARG A 120 -4.11 4.31 7.98
CA ARG A 120 -3.02 5.19 8.41
C ARG A 120 -2.01 5.39 7.27
N GLY A 121 -1.75 4.35 6.50
CA GLY A 121 -0.90 4.42 5.31
C GLY A 121 -1.47 5.33 4.23
N ILE A 122 -2.79 5.32 4.04
CA ILE A 122 -3.47 6.25 3.14
C ILE A 122 -3.18 7.69 3.56
N ASP A 123 -3.40 8.00 4.83
CA ASP A 123 -3.16 9.35 5.35
C ASP A 123 -1.69 9.75 5.24
N GLY A 124 -0.80 8.82 5.56
CA GLY A 124 0.65 9.06 5.47
C GLY A 124 1.12 9.32 4.05
N PHE A 125 0.61 8.55 3.10
CA PHE A 125 0.96 8.72 1.69
C PHE A 125 0.46 10.06 1.14
N LEU A 126 -0.78 10.43 1.47
CA LEU A 126 -1.34 11.72 1.06
C LEU A 126 -0.55 12.89 1.66
N ALA A 127 -0.15 12.79 2.92
CA ALA A 127 0.67 13.81 3.57
C ALA A 127 2.04 13.94 2.88
N TRP A 128 2.64 12.82 2.52
CA TRP A 128 3.91 12.82 1.79
C TRP A 128 3.78 13.40 0.40
N GLN A 129 2.71 13.06 -0.34
CA GLN A 129 2.45 13.63 -1.66
C GLN A 129 2.28 15.16 -1.59
N GLU A 130 1.56 15.63 -0.58
CA GLU A 130 1.25 17.06 -0.44
C GLU A 130 2.49 17.87 -0.06
N ARG A 131 3.27 17.36 0.88
CA ARG A 131 4.43 18.08 1.44
C ARG A 131 5.63 17.15 1.65
N PRO A 132 6.26 16.70 0.56
CA PRO A 132 7.38 15.76 0.70
C PRO A 132 8.55 16.37 1.48
N ASP A 133 8.77 17.68 1.40
CA ASP A 133 9.89 18.35 2.05
C ASP A 133 9.76 18.43 3.58
N THR A 134 8.53 18.43 4.09
CA THR A 134 8.27 18.52 5.53
C THR A 134 7.76 17.21 6.14
N PHE A 135 7.66 16.18 5.33
CA PHE A 135 7.23 14.86 5.80
C PHE A 135 8.24 14.30 6.80
N ASP A 136 7.78 13.85 7.96
CA ASP A 136 8.64 13.39 9.06
C ASP A 136 8.35 11.97 9.54
N ALA A 137 7.41 11.28 8.91
CA ALA A 137 6.98 9.93 9.28
C ALA A 137 6.46 9.78 10.71
N ALA A 138 5.99 10.86 11.33
CA ALA A 138 5.46 10.81 12.69
C ALA A 138 4.28 9.85 12.81
N ASP A 139 3.42 9.79 11.81
CA ASP A 139 2.30 8.87 11.79
C ASP A 139 2.74 7.41 11.79
N PHE A 140 3.73 7.07 10.99
CA PHE A 140 4.25 5.70 10.97
C PHE A 140 4.86 5.31 12.32
N ARG A 141 5.60 6.21 12.96
CA ARG A 141 6.16 5.96 14.30
C ARG A 141 5.05 5.67 15.31
N ASP A 142 3.95 6.41 15.24
CA ASP A 142 2.80 6.18 16.10
C ASP A 142 2.18 4.81 15.85
N VAL A 143 2.04 4.41 14.59
CA VAL A 143 1.53 3.08 14.22
C VAL A 143 2.42 1.99 14.84
N ILE A 144 3.72 2.09 14.69
CA ILE A 144 4.68 1.13 15.25
C ILE A 144 4.52 1.05 16.78
N SER A 145 4.43 2.19 17.45
CA SER A 145 4.26 2.24 18.90
C SER A 145 2.99 1.52 19.35
N ARG A 146 1.91 1.72 18.63
CA ARG A 146 0.61 1.07 18.93
C ARG A 146 0.67 -0.44 18.72
N VAL A 147 1.30 -0.89 17.64
CA VAL A 147 1.47 -2.31 17.36
C VAL A 147 2.34 -2.97 18.41
N GLN A 148 3.44 -2.34 18.80
CA GLN A 148 4.32 -2.83 19.85
C GLN A 148 3.59 -2.95 21.20
N LYS A 149 2.83 -1.93 21.56
CA LYS A 149 2.04 -1.94 22.80
C LYS A 149 1.03 -3.07 22.82
N LYS A 150 0.29 -3.24 21.72
CA LYS A 150 -0.71 -4.30 21.60
C LYS A 150 -0.09 -5.68 21.67
N SER A 151 1.08 -5.87 21.06
CA SER A 151 1.82 -7.12 21.13
C SER A 151 2.24 -7.47 22.56
N ARG A 152 2.70 -6.47 23.33
CA ARG A 152 3.07 -6.68 24.74
C ARG A 152 1.86 -7.04 25.62
N GLU A 153 0.70 -6.41 25.35
CA GLU A 153 -0.53 -6.70 26.08
C GLU A 153 -1.06 -8.09 25.81
N SER A 154 -0.75 -8.66 24.63
CA SER A 154 -1.18 -10.00 24.23
C SER A 154 -0.23 -11.12 24.67
N ALA A 155 0.94 -10.75 25.17
CA ALA A 155 1.96 -11.71 25.60
C ALA A 155 1.67 -12.27 27.00
#